data_d38898761c5f923522260d7e86a65ff6
#
_entry.id   d38898761c5f923522260d7e86a65ff6
#
_cell.length_a   1.000
_cell.length_b   1.000
_cell.length_c   1.000
_cell.angle_alpha   90.00
_cell.angle_beta   90.00
_cell.angle_gamma   90.00
#
_symmetry.space_group_name_H-M   'P 1'
#
loop_
_entity.id
_entity.type
_entity.pdbx_description
1 polymer ?
#
loop_
_entity_poly.entity_id
_entity_poly.type
_entity_poly.pdbx_seq_one_letter_code
_entity_poly.pdbx_strand_id
1 'polypeptide(L)'
;MADDEIILEDLSDEELVQQMHDDLYDGLKEEIEEGTRILLKRGWTPYDVLTQALVEGMRIVGIDFRDGILFVPEVLLSANAMKAGMFILRPLLVETGAPKLGKMVIGTVKGDIHDIGKNLVGMMMEGAGFEVVDLGINNPVENYLEALEREKPDILGMSALLTTTMPYMKVVIDTMKEKGLRDEYVVLVGGAPLNEEFGKAVGADAYCRDAAVAVETAKDYMKRKHNQLAAG
;
A
#
# COMPACT_ATOMS: atom_id res chain seq x y z
N MET A 1 20.03 30.33 15.86
CA MET A 1 18.69 30.52 16.42
C MET A 1 18.37 29.14 16.99
N ALA A 2 17.97 29.04 18.24
CA ALA A 2 17.52 27.76 18.77
C ALA A 2 16.27 27.38 17.98
N ASP A 3 16.25 26.22 17.34
CA ASP A 3 15.03 25.65 16.84
C ASP A 3 14.15 25.48 18.08
N ASP A 4 13.02 26.20 18.15
CA ASP A 4 12.03 25.99 19.19
C ASP A 4 11.49 24.55 18.95
N GLU A 5 11.90 23.64 19.82
CA GLU A 5 11.48 22.23 19.78
C GLU A 5 9.95 22.22 19.98
N ILE A 6 9.23 21.74 18.97
CA ILE A 6 7.77 21.65 19.00
C ILE A 6 7.38 20.59 20.02
N ILE A 7 6.64 20.99 21.07
CA ILE A 7 6.11 20.07 22.06
C ILE A 7 4.75 19.58 21.56
N LEU A 8 4.67 18.35 21.07
CA LEU A 8 3.46 17.78 20.46
C LEU A 8 2.27 17.73 21.42
N GLU A 9 2.51 17.56 22.73
CA GLU A 9 1.46 17.56 23.75
C GLU A 9 0.77 18.93 23.93
N ASP A 10 1.40 20.03 23.55
CA ASP A 10 0.85 21.38 23.67
C ASP A 10 -0.01 21.81 22.48
N LEU A 11 0.07 21.09 21.36
CA LEU A 11 -0.70 21.38 20.16
C LEU A 11 -2.20 20.99 20.34
N SER A 12 -3.08 21.75 19.72
CA SER A 12 -4.48 21.34 19.54
C SER A 12 -4.55 20.08 18.65
N ASP A 13 -5.69 19.40 18.62
CA ASP A 13 -5.83 18.19 17.80
C ASP A 13 -5.61 18.46 16.31
N GLU A 14 -6.12 19.59 15.79
CA GLU A 14 -5.94 19.97 14.39
C GLU A 14 -4.47 20.29 14.07
N GLU A 15 -3.79 21.03 14.96
CA GLU A 15 -2.37 21.35 14.82
C GLU A 15 -1.51 20.09 14.93
N LEU A 16 -1.84 19.16 15.83
CA LEU A 16 -1.12 17.91 15.99
C LEU A 16 -1.27 17.02 14.75
N VAL A 17 -2.46 16.91 14.18
CA VAL A 17 -2.69 16.16 12.94
C VAL A 17 -1.89 16.76 11.80
N GLN A 18 -1.87 18.10 11.67
CA GLN A 18 -1.06 18.77 10.64
C GLN A 18 0.44 18.54 10.87
N GLN A 19 0.91 18.64 12.10
CA GLN A 19 2.30 18.35 12.44
C GLN A 19 2.66 16.89 12.11
N MET A 20 1.77 15.94 12.39
CA MET A 20 1.99 14.54 12.02
C MET A 20 2.06 14.33 10.50
N HIS A 21 1.38 15.15 9.68
CA HIS A 21 1.57 15.10 8.22
C HIS A 21 2.98 15.54 7.83
N ASP A 22 3.49 16.61 8.45
CA ASP A 22 4.83 17.13 8.19
C ASP A 22 5.90 16.16 8.70
N ASP A 23 5.74 15.62 9.92
CA ASP A 23 6.62 14.60 10.51
C ASP A 23 6.68 13.32 9.67
N LEU A 24 5.54 12.92 9.12
CA LEU A 24 5.45 11.75 8.25
C LEU A 24 6.13 12.02 6.91
N TYR A 25 5.96 13.22 6.36
CA TYR A 25 6.63 13.65 5.13
C TYR A 25 8.15 13.64 5.30
N ASP A 26 8.66 14.09 6.44
CA ASP A 26 10.08 14.10 6.79
C ASP A 26 10.60 12.75 7.29
N GLY A 27 9.71 11.77 7.50
CA GLY A 27 10.06 10.41 7.93
C GLY A 27 10.44 10.31 9.40
N LEU A 28 9.93 11.20 10.26
CA LEU A 28 10.20 11.30 11.68
C LEU A 28 9.39 10.27 12.46
N LYS A 29 10.00 9.12 12.68
CA LYS A 29 9.35 7.94 13.23
C LYS A 29 8.91 8.11 14.68
N GLU A 30 9.76 8.69 15.51
CA GLU A 30 9.53 8.89 16.94
C GLU A 30 8.36 9.84 17.18
N GLU A 31 8.29 10.93 16.41
CA GLU A 31 7.25 11.94 16.43
C GLU A 31 5.90 11.36 16.00
N ILE A 32 5.88 10.51 14.98
CA ILE A 32 4.67 9.79 14.55
C ILE A 32 4.18 8.81 15.61
N GLU A 33 5.09 8.09 16.29
CA GLU A 33 4.70 7.23 17.41
C GLU A 33 4.12 8.04 18.56
N GLU A 34 4.75 9.17 18.91
CA GLU A 34 4.30 10.05 19.98
C GLU A 34 2.94 10.68 19.66
N GLY A 35 2.79 11.33 18.49
CA GLY A 35 1.53 11.93 18.04
C GLY A 35 0.39 10.93 18.00
N THR A 36 0.65 9.71 17.52
CA THR A 36 -0.35 8.61 17.56
C THR A 36 -0.83 8.32 18.97
N ARG A 37 0.10 8.21 19.95
CA ARG A 37 -0.27 7.96 21.36
C ARG A 37 -1.03 9.13 21.99
N ILE A 38 -0.65 10.37 21.66
CA ILE A 38 -1.32 11.58 22.16
C ILE A 38 -2.77 11.61 21.67
N LEU A 39 -3.02 11.43 20.37
CA LEU A 39 -4.38 11.43 19.82
C LEU A 39 -5.25 10.32 20.45
N LEU A 40 -4.71 9.10 20.59
CA LEU A 40 -5.41 8.00 21.26
C LEU A 40 -5.74 8.33 22.73
N LYS A 41 -4.79 8.94 23.48
CA LYS A 41 -4.99 9.38 24.88
C LYS A 41 -6.06 10.47 24.99
N ARG A 42 -6.21 11.31 23.95
CA ARG A 42 -7.25 12.34 23.86
C ARG A 42 -8.62 11.81 23.45
N GLY A 43 -8.74 10.50 23.20
CA GLY A 43 -10.00 9.82 22.89
C GLY A 43 -10.33 9.68 21.41
N TRP A 44 -9.36 9.95 20.52
CA TRP A 44 -9.54 9.65 19.11
C TRP A 44 -9.66 8.15 18.91
N THR A 45 -10.53 7.74 17.99
CA THR A 45 -10.60 6.31 17.65
C THR A 45 -9.36 5.89 16.85
N PRO A 46 -8.91 4.64 16.98
CA PRO A 46 -7.79 4.14 16.16
C PRO A 46 -8.00 4.33 14.65
N TYR A 47 -9.25 4.29 14.21
CA TYR A 47 -9.64 4.50 12.81
C TYR A 47 -9.51 5.97 12.40
N ASP A 48 -9.89 6.93 13.24
CA ASP A 48 -9.73 8.36 12.95
C ASP A 48 -8.25 8.74 12.89
N VAL A 49 -7.42 8.26 13.83
CA VAL A 49 -5.97 8.48 13.80
C VAL A 49 -5.38 7.90 12.51
N LEU A 50 -5.76 6.67 12.14
CA LEU A 50 -5.30 6.05 10.91
C LEU A 50 -5.66 6.89 9.70
N THR A 51 -6.92 7.29 9.55
CA THR A 51 -7.41 7.92 8.32
C THR A 51 -7.01 9.38 8.18
N GLN A 52 -7.11 10.16 9.27
CA GLN A 52 -6.91 11.60 9.23
C GLN A 52 -5.45 12.01 9.42
N ALA A 53 -4.69 11.31 10.28
CA ALA A 53 -3.29 11.65 10.50
C ALA A 53 -2.37 10.85 9.56
N LEU A 54 -2.44 9.52 9.55
CA LEU A 54 -1.44 8.72 8.85
C LEU A 54 -1.72 8.53 7.35
N VAL A 55 -2.94 8.12 6.98
CA VAL A 55 -3.29 7.87 5.56
C VAL A 55 -3.29 9.17 4.75
N GLU A 56 -3.79 10.26 5.34
CA GLU A 56 -3.79 11.57 4.66
C GLU A 56 -2.37 12.11 4.49
N GLY A 57 -1.50 11.98 5.49
CA GLY A 57 -0.08 12.32 5.38
C GLY A 57 0.62 11.51 4.27
N MET A 58 0.41 10.19 4.22
CA MET A 58 0.95 9.35 3.13
C MET A 58 0.34 9.69 1.76
N ARG A 59 -0.88 10.21 1.70
CA ARG A 59 -1.46 10.69 0.44
C ARG A 59 -0.69 11.89 -0.09
N ILE A 60 -0.27 12.82 0.77
CA ILE A 60 0.57 13.97 0.40
C ILE A 60 1.91 13.47 -0.16
N VAL A 61 2.60 12.59 0.57
CA VAL A 61 3.84 11.94 0.14
C VAL A 61 3.69 11.27 -1.24
N GLY A 62 2.58 10.56 -1.46
CA GLY A 62 2.28 9.89 -2.73
C GLY A 62 2.09 10.85 -3.90
N ILE A 63 1.46 12.01 -3.68
CA ILE A 63 1.30 13.06 -4.71
C ILE A 63 2.66 13.62 -5.10
N ASP A 64 3.48 14.01 -4.13
CA ASP A 64 4.78 14.63 -4.36
C ASP A 64 5.80 13.65 -4.96
N PHE A 65 5.70 12.36 -4.61
CA PHE A 65 6.45 11.31 -5.30
C PHE A 65 6.03 11.17 -6.77
N ARG A 66 4.74 11.13 -7.06
CA ARG A 66 4.21 11.07 -8.44
C ARG A 66 4.65 12.27 -9.27
N ASP A 67 4.66 13.45 -8.67
CA ASP A 67 4.98 14.72 -9.33
C ASP A 67 6.52 14.96 -9.40
N GLY A 68 7.34 14.03 -8.87
CA GLY A 68 8.80 14.07 -8.94
C GLY A 68 9.44 15.07 -7.96
N ILE A 69 8.72 15.48 -6.94
CA ILE A 69 9.22 16.34 -5.85
C ILE A 69 9.98 15.47 -4.83
N LEU A 70 9.40 14.33 -4.43
CA LEU A 70 10.05 13.33 -3.59
C LEU A 70 10.63 12.19 -4.42
N PHE A 71 11.70 11.57 -3.91
CA PHE A 71 12.37 10.42 -4.50
C PHE A 71 12.25 9.19 -3.60
N VAL A 72 12.66 8.01 -4.11
CA VAL A 72 12.50 6.74 -3.39
C VAL A 72 13.06 6.74 -1.98
N PRO A 73 14.26 7.29 -1.66
CA PRO A 73 14.76 7.30 -0.29
C PRO A 73 13.85 8.03 0.70
N GLU A 74 13.29 9.16 0.31
CA GLU A 74 12.41 9.98 1.14
C GLU A 74 11.08 9.26 1.39
N VAL A 75 10.49 8.68 0.35
CA VAL A 75 9.25 7.88 0.49
C VAL A 75 9.46 6.65 1.38
N LEU A 76 10.65 6.02 1.35
CA LEU A 76 10.97 4.92 2.25
C LEU A 76 11.04 5.36 3.71
N LEU A 77 11.56 6.56 4.00
CA LEU A 77 11.57 7.13 5.35
C LEU A 77 10.14 7.39 5.83
N SER A 78 9.33 8.06 5.03
CA SER A 78 7.90 8.30 5.32
C SER A 78 7.13 7.01 5.56
N ALA A 79 7.34 5.99 4.73
CA ALA A 79 6.70 4.68 4.88
C ALA A 79 7.15 3.94 6.16
N ASN A 80 8.40 4.12 6.59
CA ASN A 80 8.87 3.57 7.87
C ASN A 80 8.26 4.29 9.07
N ALA A 81 8.10 5.62 9.01
CA ALA A 81 7.38 6.40 10.00
C ALA A 81 5.91 5.97 10.08
N MET A 82 5.25 5.80 8.93
CA MET A 82 3.88 5.24 8.85
C MET A 82 3.76 3.88 9.53
N LYS A 83 4.73 2.97 9.28
CA LYS A 83 4.74 1.64 9.92
C LYS A 83 4.83 1.71 11.44
N ALA A 84 5.55 2.68 11.99
CA ALA A 84 5.65 2.87 13.43
C ALA A 84 4.30 3.27 14.06
N GLY A 85 3.59 4.23 13.48
CA GLY A 85 2.22 4.56 13.88
C GLY A 85 1.27 3.37 13.72
N MET A 86 1.33 2.65 12.60
CA MET A 86 0.53 1.45 12.35
C MET A 86 0.80 0.33 13.34
N PHE A 87 2.03 0.19 13.83
CA PHE A 87 2.35 -0.81 14.85
C PHE A 87 1.55 -0.60 16.14
N ILE A 88 1.31 0.67 16.51
CA ILE A 88 0.47 1.03 17.67
C ILE A 88 -1.01 0.81 17.36
N LEU A 89 -1.46 1.17 16.16
CA LEU A 89 -2.89 1.14 15.81
C LEU A 89 -3.42 -0.26 15.49
N ARG A 90 -2.62 -1.15 14.87
CA ARG A 90 -3.08 -2.47 14.39
C ARG A 90 -3.84 -3.29 15.45
N PRO A 91 -3.33 -3.51 16.68
CA PRO A 91 -4.07 -4.29 17.67
C PRO A 91 -5.41 -3.64 18.01
N LEU A 92 -5.45 -2.31 18.13
CA LEU A 92 -6.66 -1.56 18.46
C LEU A 92 -7.69 -1.58 17.33
N LEU A 93 -7.24 -1.52 16.06
CA LEU A 93 -8.11 -1.63 14.89
C LEU A 93 -8.76 -3.01 14.78
N VAL A 94 -8.03 -4.06 15.13
CA VAL A 94 -8.58 -5.44 15.18
C VAL A 94 -9.65 -5.55 16.26
N GLU A 95 -9.41 -5.00 17.45
CA GLU A 95 -10.36 -5.02 18.57
C GLU A 95 -11.65 -4.24 18.27
N THR A 96 -11.54 -3.11 17.57
CA THR A 96 -12.67 -2.26 17.21
C THR A 96 -13.42 -2.71 15.97
N GLY A 97 -12.91 -3.71 15.23
CA GLY A 97 -13.52 -4.18 13.97
C GLY A 97 -13.53 -3.11 12.87
N ALA A 98 -12.55 -2.21 12.88
CA ALA A 98 -12.46 -1.12 11.91
C ALA A 98 -12.41 -1.64 10.46
N PRO A 99 -13.12 -1.02 9.51
CA PRO A 99 -13.14 -1.45 8.12
C PRO A 99 -11.74 -1.30 7.49
N LYS A 100 -11.24 -2.39 6.91
CA LYS A 100 -10.04 -2.35 6.06
C LYS A 100 -10.44 -1.87 4.66
N LEU A 101 -9.57 -1.11 3.97
CA LEU A 101 -9.83 -0.73 2.58
C LEU A 101 -9.85 -1.94 1.65
N GLY A 102 -9.04 -2.95 1.96
CA GLY A 102 -8.94 -4.19 1.20
C GLY A 102 -7.67 -4.94 1.57
N LYS A 103 -7.46 -6.11 0.94
CA LYS A 103 -6.28 -6.95 1.13
C LYS A 103 -5.57 -7.17 -0.20
N MET A 104 -4.25 -7.00 -0.20
CA MET A 104 -3.39 -7.25 -1.36
C MET A 104 -2.40 -8.38 -1.07
N VAL A 105 -2.28 -9.32 -1.99
CA VAL A 105 -1.13 -10.22 -2.10
C VAL A 105 -0.21 -9.65 -3.18
N ILE A 106 1.09 -9.53 -2.90
CA ILE A 106 2.07 -9.03 -3.87
C ILE A 106 3.31 -9.91 -3.88
N GLY A 107 3.91 -10.11 -5.07
CA GLY A 107 5.13 -10.88 -5.22
C GLY A 107 5.90 -10.53 -6.49
N THR A 108 7.22 -10.78 -6.48
CA THR A 108 8.05 -10.75 -7.67
C THR A 108 8.00 -12.11 -8.36
N VAL A 109 7.79 -12.10 -9.68
CA VAL A 109 7.58 -13.32 -10.47
C VAL A 109 8.79 -14.24 -10.48
N LYS A 110 8.57 -15.50 -10.84
CA LYS A 110 9.61 -16.54 -10.94
C LYS A 110 10.78 -16.09 -11.86
N GLY A 111 12.00 -16.35 -11.37
CA GLY A 111 13.24 -16.00 -12.05
C GLY A 111 13.69 -14.55 -11.84
N ASP A 112 12.91 -13.74 -11.14
CA ASP A 112 13.23 -12.35 -10.82
C ASP A 112 13.48 -12.18 -9.32
N ILE A 113 14.56 -11.47 -8.99
CA ILE A 113 14.99 -11.23 -7.59
C ILE A 113 14.91 -9.76 -7.18
N HIS A 114 14.40 -8.90 -8.06
CA HIS A 114 14.27 -7.47 -7.79
C HIS A 114 13.04 -7.21 -6.93
N ASP A 115 13.22 -6.51 -5.82
CA ASP A 115 12.16 -6.28 -4.84
C ASP A 115 11.98 -4.82 -4.40
N ILE A 116 12.91 -3.91 -4.71
CA ILE A 116 12.85 -2.51 -4.26
C ILE A 116 11.51 -1.86 -4.64
N GLY A 117 11.14 -1.92 -5.92
CA GLY A 117 9.87 -1.34 -6.38
C GLY A 117 8.64 -2.04 -5.79
N LYS A 118 8.67 -3.37 -5.68
CA LYS A 118 7.63 -4.16 -5.05
C LYS A 118 7.45 -3.80 -3.57
N ASN A 119 8.56 -3.67 -2.84
CA ASN A 119 8.53 -3.31 -1.43
C ASN A 119 7.97 -1.90 -1.23
N LEU A 120 8.32 -0.95 -2.11
CA LEU A 120 7.76 0.39 -2.09
C LEU A 120 6.24 0.38 -2.32
N VAL A 121 5.76 -0.40 -3.31
CA VAL A 121 4.30 -0.58 -3.52
C VAL A 121 3.65 -1.16 -2.26
N GLY A 122 4.21 -2.21 -1.67
CA GLY A 122 3.69 -2.81 -0.45
C GLY A 122 3.59 -1.81 0.71
N MET A 123 4.64 -1.04 0.94
CA MET A 123 4.68 -0.01 1.98
C MET A 123 3.64 1.09 1.76
N MET A 124 3.53 1.59 0.54
CA MET A 124 2.54 2.63 0.22
C MET A 124 1.10 2.11 0.26
N MET A 125 0.88 0.84 -0.10
CA MET A 125 -0.43 0.19 0.07
C MET A 125 -0.80 0.03 1.55
N GLU A 126 0.16 -0.38 2.41
CA GLU A 126 -0.04 -0.40 3.87
C GLU A 126 -0.35 1.00 4.41
N GLY A 127 0.42 2.02 3.97
CA GLY A 127 0.19 3.42 4.27
C GLY A 127 -1.16 3.95 3.81
N ALA A 128 -1.71 3.39 2.75
CA ALA A 128 -3.04 3.73 2.26
C ALA A 128 -4.18 2.98 2.98
N GLY A 129 -3.88 2.12 3.98
CA GLY A 129 -4.88 1.39 4.77
C GLY A 129 -5.24 -0.01 4.25
N PHE A 130 -4.45 -0.57 3.30
CA PHE A 130 -4.60 -1.95 2.85
C PHE A 130 -3.84 -2.93 3.77
N GLU A 131 -4.36 -4.14 3.89
CA GLU A 131 -3.57 -5.26 4.40
C GLU A 131 -2.71 -5.82 3.27
N VAL A 132 -1.39 -5.95 3.47
CA VAL A 132 -0.48 -6.45 2.44
C VAL A 132 0.18 -7.75 2.90
N VAL A 133 0.10 -8.76 2.04
CA VAL A 133 0.82 -10.03 2.18
C VAL A 133 1.88 -10.09 1.08
N ASP A 134 3.14 -9.94 1.47
CA ASP A 134 4.28 -9.98 0.56
C ASP A 134 4.81 -11.42 0.44
N LEU A 135 4.81 -11.96 -0.76
CA LEU A 135 5.34 -13.28 -1.09
C LEU A 135 6.86 -13.28 -1.31
N GLY A 136 7.51 -12.10 -1.26
CA GLY A 136 8.92 -11.97 -1.56
C GLY A 136 9.22 -12.07 -3.06
N ILE A 137 10.37 -12.65 -3.38
CA ILE A 137 10.92 -12.75 -4.73
C ILE A 137 10.81 -14.16 -5.32
N ASN A 138 11.03 -14.27 -6.65
CA ASN A 138 11.15 -15.56 -7.35
C ASN A 138 9.95 -16.51 -7.12
N ASN A 139 8.73 -15.98 -7.21
CA ASN A 139 7.52 -16.76 -6.94
C ASN A 139 7.04 -17.52 -8.18
N PRO A 140 7.02 -18.86 -8.13
CA PRO A 140 6.33 -19.68 -9.12
C PRO A 140 4.80 -19.50 -8.99
N VAL A 141 4.06 -19.94 -10.00
CA VAL A 141 2.59 -19.81 -10.05
C VAL A 141 1.90 -20.43 -8.84
N GLU A 142 2.42 -21.54 -8.35
CA GLU A 142 1.89 -22.26 -7.19
C GLU A 142 1.82 -21.37 -5.94
N ASN A 143 2.87 -20.57 -5.68
CA ASN A 143 2.91 -19.66 -4.53
C ASN A 143 1.79 -18.61 -4.60
N TYR A 144 1.52 -18.07 -5.79
CA TYR A 144 0.42 -17.14 -5.99
C TYR A 144 -0.92 -17.80 -5.74
N LEU A 145 -1.16 -18.99 -6.30
CA LEU A 145 -2.43 -19.70 -6.15
C LEU A 145 -2.69 -20.11 -4.69
N GLU A 146 -1.68 -20.64 -4.00
CA GLU A 146 -1.77 -20.96 -2.57
C GLU A 146 -2.07 -19.73 -1.72
N ALA A 147 -1.43 -18.60 -2.04
CA ALA A 147 -1.69 -17.35 -1.34
C ALA A 147 -3.11 -16.82 -1.62
N LEU A 148 -3.59 -16.88 -2.85
CA LEU A 148 -4.96 -16.48 -3.19
C LEU A 148 -6.00 -17.32 -2.44
N GLU A 149 -5.80 -18.64 -2.34
CA GLU A 149 -6.69 -19.54 -1.62
C GLU A 149 -6.68 -19.29 -0.10
N ARG A 150 -5.48 -19.13 0.48
CA ARG A 150 -5.29 -18.94 1.92
C ARG A 150 -5.74 -17.58 2.39
N GLU A 151 -5.32 -16.51 1.67
CA GLU A 151 -5.47 -15.13 2.11
C GLU A 151 -6.77 -14.49 1.62
N LYS A 152 -7.36 -15.02 0.54
CA LYS A 152 -8.56 -14.47 -0.12
C LYS A 152 -8.49 -12.96 -0.29
N PRO A 153 -7.45 -12.44 -0.96
CA PRO A 153 -7.25 -11.00 -1.11
C PRO A 153 -8.29 -10.40 -2.07
N ASP A 154 -8.36 -9.10 -2.12
CA ASP A 154 -9.09 -8.36 -3.16
C ASP A 154 -8.21 -8.15 -4.40
N ILE A 155 -6.90 -8.01 -4.18
CA ILE A 155 -5.93 -7.59 -5.19
C ILE A 155 -4.75 -8.55 -5.22
N LEU A 156 -4.35 -8.96 -6.42
CA LEU A 156 -3.08 -9.62 -6.72
C LEU A 156 -2.15 -8.63 -7.42
N GLY A 157 -0.98 -8.34 -6.80
CA GLY A 157 0.09 -7.56 -7.40
C GLY A 157 1.24 -8.44 -7.88
N MET A 158 1.71 -8.19 -9.09
CA MET A 158 2.90 -8.88 -9.63
C MET A 158 3.94 -7.88 -10.10
N SER A 159 5.20 -8.13 -9.75
CA SER A 159 6.35 -7.30 -10.13
C SER A 159 7.36 -8.10 -10.96
N ALA A 160 7.95 -7.45 -11.99
CA ALA A 160 9.08 -7.95 -12.74
C ALA A 160 9.96 -6.79 -13.21
N LEU A 161 11.28 -6.94 -13.14
CA LEU A 161 12.22 -5.91 -13.59
C LEU A 161 12.99 -6.30 -14.87
N LEU A 162 12.91 -7.55 -15.30
CA LEU A 162 13.62 -8.04 -16.48
C LEU A 162 12.63 -8.35 -17.61
N THR A 163 13.01 -8.02 -18.85
CA THR A 163 12.25 -8.39 -20.05
C THR A 163 12.12 -9.90 -20.22
N THR A 164 13.07 -10.67 -19.66
CA THR A 164 13.06 -12.13 -19.67
C THR A 164 12.13 -12.75 -18.62
N THR A 165 11.79 -12.02 -17.55
CA THR A 165 10.93 -12.51 -16.46
C THR A 165 9.50 -12.01 -16.55
N MET A 166 9.27 -10.80 -17.12
CA MET A 166 7.92 -10.24 -17.24
C MET A 166 6.90 -11.16 -17.95
N PRO A 167 7.26 -12.02 -18.94
CA PRO A 167 6.27 -12.93 -19.56
C PRO A 167 5.69 -13.95 -18.58
N TYR A 168 6.33 -14.19 -17.44
CA TYR A 168 5.80 -15.11 -16.43
C TYR A 168 4.50 -14.62 -15.78
N MET A 169 4.23 -13.31 -15.81
CA MET A 169 2.93 -12.75 -15.38
C MET A 169 1.76 -13.37 -16.17
N LYS A 170 1.98 -13.58 -17.49
CA LYS A 170 0.98 -14.26 -18.33
C LYS A 170 0.75 -15.70 -17.89
N VAL A 171 1.78 -16.42 -17.48
CA VAL A 171 1.65 -17.80 -16.98
C VAL A 171 0.76 -17.83 -15.73
N VAL A 172 0.95 -16.90 -14.79
CA VAL A 172 0.12 -16.79 -13.58
C VAL A 172 -1.34 -16.52 -13.96
N ILE A 173 -1.57 -15.49 -14.79
CA ILE A 173 -2.93 -15.07 -15.18
C ILE A 173 -3.65 -16.17 -15.98
N ASP A 174 -2.96 -16.84 -16.91
CA ASP A 174 -3.57 -17.91 -17.68
C ASP A 174 -3.91 -19.12 -16.80
N THR A 175 -3.06 -19.47 -15.83
CA THR A 175 -3.37 -20.52 -14.85
C THR A 175 -4.56 -20.13 -13.96
N MET A 176 -4.68 -18.85 -13.58
CA MET A 176 -5.88 -18.36 -12.88
C MET A 176 -7.15 -18.55 -13.74
N LYS A 177 -7.08 -18.26 -15.05
CA LYS A 177 -8.21 -18.47 -15.98
C LYS A 177 -8.58 -19.94 -16.09
N GLU A 178 -7.60 -20.83 -16.26
CA GLU A 178 -7.82 -22.28 -16.34
C GLU A 178 -8.50 -22.84 -15.10
N LYS A 179 -8.24 -22.24 -13.94
CA LYS A 179 -8.85 -22.59 -12.66
C LYS A 179 -10.17 -21.86 -12.35
N GLY A 180 -10.61 -20.94 -13.22
CA GLY A 180 -11.82 -20.15 -13.00
C GLY A 180 -11.68 -19.05 -11.94
N LEU A 181 -10.44 -18.69 -11.54
CA LEU A 181 -10.16 -17.74 -10.45
C LEU A 181 -9.92 -16.31 -10.94
N ARG A 182 -9.70 -16.10 -12.27
CA ARG A 182 -9.22 -14.81 -12.78
C ARG A 182 -10.16 -13.65 -12.44
N ASP A 183 -11.45 -13.84 -12.50
CA ASP A 183 -12.46 -12.81 -12.32
C ASP A 183 -12.80 -12.54 -10.84
N GLU A 184 -12.24 -13.33 -9.92
CA GLU A 184 -12.43 -13.14 -8.47
C GLU A 184 -11.52 -12.07 -7.88
N TYR A 185 -10.42 -11.75 -8.58
CA TYR A 185 -9.35 -10.89 -8.09
C TYR A 185 -9.04 -9.76 -9.05
N VAL A 186 -8.75 -8.57 -8.51
CA VAL A 186 -8.14 -7.49 -9.28
C VAL A 186 -6.65 -7.78 -9.44
N VAL A 187 -6.16 -7.83 -10.68
CA VAL A 187 -4.75 -8.14 -10.98
C VAL A 187 -4.03 -6.89 -11.44
N LEU A 188 -3.07 -6.42 -10.65
CA LEU A 188 -2.20 -5.29 -10.95
C LEU A 188 -0.80 -5.79 -11.31
N VAL A 189 -0.21 -5.20 -12.34
CA VAL A 189 1.16 -5.52 -12.77
C VAL A 189 2.02 -4.26 -12.81
N GLY A 190 3.29 -4.39 -12.41
CA GLY A 190 4.24 -3.28 -12.41
C GLY A 190 5.68 -3.74 -12.59
N GLY A 191 6.55 -2.77 -12.87
CA GLY A 191 7.97 -2.96 -13.08
C GLY A 191 8.49 -2.16 -14.27
N ALA A 192 9.78 -1.78 -14.24
CA ALA A 192 10.37 -0.84 -15.19
C ALA A 192 10.24 -1.24 -16.69
N PRO A 193 10.34 -2.52 -17.10
CA PRO A 193 10.20 -2.89 -18.50
C PRO A 193 8.74 -2.99 -18.98
N LEU A 194 7.75 -2.89 -18.08
CA LEU A 194 6.34 -3.01 -18.40
C LEU A 194 5.76 -1.70 -18.93
N ASN A 195 4.65 -1.83 -19.64
CA ASN A 195 3.81 -0.72 -20.10
C ASN A 195 2.33 -1.15 -20.14
N GLU A 196 1.44 -0.21 -20.45
CA GLU A 196 -0.01 -0.48 -20.55
C GLU A 196 -0.35 -1.56 -21.59
N GLU A 197 0.33 -1.57 -22.72
CA GLU A 197 0.08 -2.53 -23.80
C GLU A 197 0.38 -3.95 -23.31
N PHE A 198 1.52 -4.14 -22.64
CA PHE A 198 1.88 -5.42 -22.04
C PHE A 198 0.88 -5.84 -20.96
N GLY A 199 0.51 -4.93 -20.04
CA GLY A 199 -0.48 -5.21 -19.00
C GLY A 199 -1.80 -5.73 -19.58
N LYS A 200 -2.31 -5.08 -20.62
CA LYS A 200 -3.51 -5.52 -21.34
C LYS A 200 -3.30 -6.87 -22.05
N ALA A 201 -2.15 -7.05 -22.72
CA ALA A 201 -1.85 -8.28 -23.47
C ALA A 201 -1.76 -9.52 -22.57
N VAL A 202 -1.27 -9.39 -21.33
CA VAL A 202 -1.24 -10.51 -20.36
C VAL A 202 -2.57 -10.74 -19.66
N GLY A 203 -3.50 -9.79 -19.76
CA GLY A 203 -4.84 -9.90 -19.15
C GLY A 203 -4.90 -9.40 -17.71
N ALA A 204 -4.01 -8.47 -17.32
CA ALA A 204 -4.11 -7.74 -16.07
C ALA A 204 -5.23 -6.69 -16.12
N ASP A 205 -5.76 -6.30 -14.97
CA ASP A 205 -6.76 -5.25 -14.86
C ASP A 205 -6.13 -3.85 -15.00
N ALA A 206 -4.90 -3.68 -14.52
CA ALA A 206 -4.15 -2.45 -14.72
C ALA A 206 -2.64 -2.68 -14.69
N TYR A 207 -1.93 -1.84 -15.44
CA TYR A 207 -0.51 -1.59 -15.29
C TYR A 207 -0.30 -0.37 -14.39
N CYS A 208 0.54 -0.52 -13.38
CA CYS A 208 0.92 0.55 -12.47
C CYS A 208 2.38 0.92 -12.71
N ARG A 209 2.62 2.12 -13.23
CA ARG A 209 3.98 2.58 -13.57
C ARG A 209 4.84 2.83 -12.33
N ASP A 210 4.20 3.17 -11.20
CA ASP A 210 4.84 3.47 -9.92
C ASP A 210 3.91 3.10 -8.75
N ALA A 211 4.41 3.26 -7.53
CA ALA A 211 3.70 2.88 -6.32
C ALA A 211 2.51 3.80 -6.01
N ALA A 212 2.57 5.08 -6.35
CA ALA A 212 1.46 6.01 -6.15
C ALA A 212 0.28 5.63 -7.06
N VAL A 213 0.56 5.35 -8.35
CA VAL A 213 -0.46 4.85 -9.29
C VAL A 213 -1.04 3.53 -8.84
N ALA A 214 -0.25 2.63 -8.24
CA ALA A 214 -0.77 1.36 -7.71
C ALA A 214 -1.79 1.59 -6.60
N VAL A 215 -1.51 2.49 -5.66
CA VAL A 215 -2.42 2.86 -4.56
C VAL A 215 -3.71 3.50 -5.08
N GLU A 216 -3.60 4.47 -5.97
CA GLU A 216 -4.77 5.15 -6.57
C GLU A 216 -5.68 4.16 -7.31
N THR A 217 -5.07 3.31 -8.14
CA THR A 217 -5.77 2.28 -8.89
C THR A 217 -6.48 1.29 -7.96
N ALA A 218 -5.80 0.81 -6.92
CA ALA A 218 -6.37 -0.09 -5.93
C ALA A 218 -7.58 0.54 -5.22
N LYS A 219 -7.46 1.79 -4.76
CA LYS A 219 -8.56 2.53 -4.12
C LYS A 219 -9.79 2.64 -5.04
N ASP A 220 -9.57 2.92 -6.32
CA ASP A 220 -10.65 3.05 -7.29
C ASP A 220 -11.38 1.71 -7.53
N TYR A 221 -10.64 0.60 -7.63
CA TYR A 221 -11.26 -0.71 -7.75
C TYR A 221 -12.06 -1.09 -6.50
N MET A 222 -11.55 -0.82 -5.31
CA MET A 222 -12.26 -1.09 -4.06
C MET A 222 -13.53 -0.26 -3.92
N LYS A 223 -13.51 1.01 -4.29
CA LYS A 223 -14.71 1.87 -4.32
C LYS A 223 -15.80 1.31 -5.25
N ARG A 224 -15.41 0.86 -6.46
CA ARG A 224 -16.35 0.25 -7.43
C ARG A 224 -16.95 -1.05 -6.88
N LYS A 225 -16.13 -1.91 -6.27
CA LYS A 225 -16.57 -3.17 -5.64
C LYS A 225 -17.58 -2.92 -4.52
N HIS A 226 -17.32 -1.97 -3.62
CA HIS A 226 -18.24 -1.61 -2.55
C HIS A 226 -19.56 -1.02 -3.07
N ASN A 227 -19.52 -0.17 -4.11
CA ASN A 227 -20.72 0.40 -4.70
C ASN A 227 -21.59 -0.67 -5.39
N GLN A 228 -21.00 -1.69 -6.00
CA GLN A 228 -21.75 -2.81 -6.60
C GLN A 228 -22.42 -3.67 -5.54
N LEU A 229 -21.75 -3.94 -4.41
CA LEU A 229 -22.32 -4.69 -3.29
C LEU A 229 -23.44 -3.93 -2.56
N ALA A 230 -23.40 -2.61 -2.56
CA ALA A 230 -24.43 -1.78 -1.94
C ALA A 230 -25.68 -1.57 -2.83
N ALA A 231 -25.57 -1.88 -4.13
CA ALA A 231 -26.65 -1.70 -5.12
C ALA A 231 -27.41 -2.99 -5.47
N GLY A 232 -26.98 -4.15 -4.96
CA GLY A 232 -27.59 -5.48 -5.16
C GLY A 232 -28.18 -6.03 -3.87
#